data_6baf0db40e7ea3caa44cdc4318827855
#
_entry.id   6baf0db40e7ea3caa44cdc4318827855
#
_cell.length_a   1.000
_cell.length_b   1.000
_cell.length_c   1.000
_cell.angle_alpha   90.00
_cell.angle_beta   90.00
_cell.angle_gamma   90.00
#
_symmetry.space_group_name_H-M   'P 1'
#
loop_
_entity.id
_entity.type
_entity.pdbx_description
1 polymer ?
#
loop_
_entity_poly.entity_id
_entity_poly.type
_entity_poly.pdbx_seq_one_letter_code
_entity_poly.pdbx_strand_id
1 'polypeptide(L)'
;MCIRDSAEGAAASIQLGHCGNMSHKSICGCLPVGASSGFNLYSPTFVRGLRADELPEMARAYGRAVRLARESGFDAVEIHAGHGYLISQFLSPATNHRKDQFGGSLENRMKFMDMVMEEVMKAAGTDMAVLVKMNMRDGFRGGMELEESLQVAQRLQQSGAHALVLSGGFVSKAPMYVMRGEMPIRTMTHYMTCWWLKYGVRLVGKWMIPAVPFREAYFLEDALKFRKALDMPLVYVGGLVSREKIDEVLNDGFETVQMGRALLNEPGFVNRMREEEKARCNCKHSNYCIARMYTIDMACHQRLKEELPPCIRKEIERIESKG
;
A
#
# COMPACT_ATOMS: atom_id res chain seq x y z
N MET A 1 0.63 12.38 18.48
CA MET A 1 1.27 11.10 18.09
C MET A 1 2.77 11.30 18.04
N CYS A 2 3.32 12.19 17.22
CA CYS A 2 4.77 12.41 17.09
C CYS A 2 5.49 12.68 18.42
N ILE A 3 4.93 13.50 19.31
CA ILE A 3 5.54 13.81 20.63
C ILE A 3 5.77 12.54 21.45
N ARG A 4 4.81 11.60 21.47
CA ARG A 4 4.94 10.34 22.19
C ARG A 4 5.97 9.42 21.53
N ASP A 5 5.93 9.32 20.22
CA ASP A 5 6.82 8.43 19.46
C ASP A 5 8.29 8.91 19.60
N SER A 6 8.53 10.23 19.52
CA SER A 6 9.84 10.83 19.75
C SER A 6 10.33 10.68 21.19
N ALA A 7 9.44 10.74 22.19
CA ALA A 7 9.78 10.50 23.59
C ALA A 7 10.29 9.06 23.83
N GLU A 8 9.87 8.10 23.04
CA GLU A 8 10.34 6.70 23.05
C GLU A 8 11.55 6.48 22.12
N GLY A 9 12.11 7.55 21.53
CA GLY A 9 13.28 7.48 20.65
C GLY A 9 12.98 6.98 19.23
N ALA A 10 11.72 6.94 18.81
CA ALA A 10 11.32 6.54 17.47
C ALA A 10 11.17 7.76 16.55
N ALA A 11 11.65 7.65 15.29
CA ALA A 11 11.31 8.60 14.24
C ALA A 11 9.89 8.38 13.75
N ALA A 12 9.18 9.48 13.45
CA ALA A 12 7.81 9.45 12.96
C ALA A 12 7.75 9.73 11.46
N SER A 13 7.18 8.79 10.70
CA SER A 13 6.92 8.94 9.27
C SER A 13 5.42 8.94 8.98
N ILE A 14 4.96 9.84 8.12
CA ILE A 14 3.57 9.87 7.65
C ILE A 14 3.48 9.53 6.16
N GLN A 15 2.54 8.63 5.82
CA GLN A 15 2.28 8.32 4.42
C GLN A 15 1.29 9.33 3.83
N LEU A 16 1.66 9.93 2.70
CA LEU A 16 0.86 10.87 1.93
C LEU A 16 0.41 10.23 0.62
N GLY A 17 -0.88 10.27 0.35
CA GLY A 17 -1.44 9.69 -0.87
C GLY A 17 -2.79 10.30 -1.23
N HIS A 18 -3.18 10.15 -2.49
CA HIS A 18 -4.51 10.51 -2.99
C HIS A 18 -5.19 9.24 -3.52
N CYS A 19 -6.38 8.94 -3.01
CA CYS A 19 -7.09 7.70 -3.33
C CYS A 19 -7.41 7.53 -4.83
N GLY A 20 -7.43 8.62 -5.60
CA GLY A 20 -7.76 8.55 -7.01
C GLY A 20 -9.18 8.00 -7.21
N ASN A 21 -9.32 7.07 -8.15
CA ASN A 21 -10.58 6.41 -8.47
C ASN A 21 -11.10 5.45 -7.37
N MET A 22 -10.31 5.23 -6.33
CA MET A 22 -10.68 4.36 -5.19
C MET A 22 -11.62 5.07 -4.20
N SER A 23 -11.75 6.40 -4.26
CA SER A 23 -12.66 7.15 -3.42
C SER A 23 -14.12 6.95 -3.84
N HIS A 24 -15.05 7.35 -2.99
CA HIS A 24 -16.49 7.29 -3.26
C HIS A 24 -17.11 8.66 -3.09
N LYS A 25 -18.11 8.99 -3.95
CA LYS A 25 -18.80 10.29 -3.94
C LYS A 25 -19.36 10.66 -2.56
N SER A 26 -19.87 9.70 -1.80
CA SER A 26 -20.40 9.93 -0.45
C SER A 26 -19.33 10.33 0.57
N ILE A 27 -18.05 10.06 0.29
CA ILE A 27 -16.93 10.40 1.17
C ILE A 27 -16.32 11.74 0.78
N CYS A 28 -16.05 11.96 -0.52
CA CYS A 28 -15.38 13.18 -1.00
C CYS A 28 -16.36 14.30 -1.40
N GLY A 29 -17.68 14.08 -1.34
CA GLY A 29 -18.70 15.08 -1.68
C GLY A 29 -18.82 15.41 -3.18
N CYS A 30 -17.90 14.90 -4.00
CA CYS A 30 -17.84 15.11 -5.46
C CYS A 30 -17.53 13.81 -6.20
N LEU A 31 -17.52 13.85 -7.54
CA LEU A 31 -17.03 12.69 -8.31
C LEU A 31 -15.55 12.47 -8.02
N PRO A 32 -15.14 11.23 -7.65
CA PRO A 32 -13.72 10.89 -7.54
C PRO A 32 -12.98 11.20 -8.83
N VAL A 33 -11.72 11.54 -8.71
CA VAL A 33 -10.84 11.80 -9.85
C VAL A 33 -9.81 10.69 -10.02
N GLY A 34 -9.33 10.47 -11.24
CA GLY A 34 -8.31 9.46 -11.55
C GLY A 34 -7.50 9.84 -12.77
N ALA A 35 -6.60 8.97 -13.21
CA ALA A 35 -5.84 9.19 -14.44
C ALA A 35 -6.76 9.26 -15.67
N SER A 36 -7.82 8.43 -15.70
CA SER A 36 -8.80 8.38 -16.77
C SER A 36 -10.24 8.30 -16.23
N SER A 37 -11.20 8.76 -17.01
CA SER A 37 -12.62 8.61 -16.69
C SER A 37 -13.06 7.15 -16.83
N GLY A 38 -14.03 6.72 -16.02
CA GLY A 38 -14.56 5.37 -16.06
C GLY A 38 -15.51 5.07 -14.91
N PHE A 39 -15.78 3.78 -14.72
CA PHE A 39 -16.55 3.28 -13.59
C PHE A 39 -15.66 2.36 -12.73
N ASN A 40 -15.60 2.62 -11.44
CA ASN A 40 -14.86 1.79 -10.51
C ASN A 40 -15.80 0.79 -9.83
N LEU A 41 -15.60 -0.51 -10.12
CA LEU A 41 -16.38 -1.61 -9.53
C LEU A 41 -16.04 -1.87 -8.04
N TYR A 42 -14.82 -1.55 -7.62
CA TYR A 42 -14.39 -1.75 -6.24
C TYR A 42 -15.12 -0.81 -5.26
N SER A 43 -15.27 0.45 -5.67
CA SER A 43 -16.12 1.44 -5.00
C SER A 43 -17.14 1.90 -6.04
N PRO A 44 -18.32 1.23 -6.16
CA PRO A 44 -19.24 1.43 -7.28
C PRO A 44 -19.60 2.90 -7.51
N THR A 45 -18.80 3.58 -8.33
CA THR A 45 -18.96 5.02 -8.62
C THR A 45 -18.34 5.38 -9.97
N PHE A 46 -18.89 6.42 -10.60
CA PHE A 46 -18.25 7.04 -11.76
C PHE A 46 -17.04 7.87 -11.33
N VAL A 47 -16.03 7.87 -12.17
CA VAL A 47 -14.76 8.56 -11.96
C VAL A 47 -14.53 9.52 -13.10
N ARG A 48 -14.11 10.74 -12.79
CA ARG A 48 -13.69 11.74 -13.77
C ARG A 48 -12.16 11.69 -13.95
N GLY A 49 -11.69 11.61 -15.19
CA GLY A 49 -10.28 11.81 -15.49
C GLY A 49 -9.83 13.24 -15.16
N LEU A 50 -8.68 13.39 -14.50
CA LEU A 50 -8.08 14.71 -14.30
C LEU A 50 -7.69 15.33 -15.66
N ARG A 51 -8.01 16.61 -15.86
CA ARG A 51 -7.54 17.36 -17.01
C ARG A 51 -6.06 17.70 -16.86
N ALA A 52 -5.37 17.93 -17.96
CA ALA A 52 -3.95 18.25 -17.94
C ALA A 52 -3.63 19.55 -17.16
N ASP A 53 -4.52 20.53 -17.22
CA ASP A 53 -4.41 21.81 -16.49
C ASP A 53 -4.64 21.68 -14.97
N GLU A 54 -5.24 20.59 -14.49
CA GLU A 54 -5.44 20.30 -13.06
C GLU A 54 -4.23 19.62 -12.40
N LEU A 55 -3.38 18.95 -13.18
CA LEU A 55 -2.25 18.17 -12.65
C LEU A 55 -1.21 19.00 -11.89
N PRO A 56 -0.83 20.22 -12.31
CA PRO A 56 0.08 21.05 -11.53
C PRO A 56 -0.46 21.38 -10.14
N GLU A 57 -1.76 21.66 -10.01
CA GLU A 57 -2.36 21.95 -8.71
C GLU A 57 -2.42 20.72 -7.83
N MET A 58 -2.69 19.55 -8.42
CA MET A 58 -2.66 18.27 -7.71
C MET A 58 -1.23 17.98 -7.18
N ALA A 59 -0.19 18.23 -7.98
CA ALA A 59 1.20 18.08 -7.54
C ALA A 59 1.55 19.06 -6.40
N ARG A 60 1.16 20.33 -6.52
CA ARG A 60 1.33 21.31 -5.43
C ARG A 60 0.61 20.91 -4.14
N ALA A 61 -0.52 20.19 -4.23
CA ALA A 61 -1.21 19.69 -3.04
C ALA A 61 -0.35 18.68 -2.25
N TYR A 62 0.42 17.82 -2.92
CA TYR A 62 1.40 16.96 -2.25
C TYR A 62 2.49 17.80 -1.55
N GLY A 63 3.04 18.80 -2.22
CA GLY A 63 4.02 19.71 -1.62
C GLY A 63 3.48 20.44 -0.38
N ARG A 64 2.20 20.89 -0.41
CA ARG A 64 1.55 21.48 0.79
C ARG A 64 1.42 20.47 1.92
N ALA A 65 1.05 19.23 1.62
CA ALA A 65 0.94 18.18 2.62
C ALA A 65 2.30 17.84 3.26
N VAL A 66 3.39 17.84 2.48
CA VAL A 66 4.76 17.67 3.00
C VAL A 66 5.14 18.81 3.93
N ARG A 67 4.88 20.07 3.57
CA ARG A 67 5.15 21.22 4.46
C ARG A 67 4.38 21.08 5.77
N LEU A 68 3.11 20.73 5.71
CA LEU A 68 2.29 20.53 6.91
C LEU A 68 2.83 19.39 7.78
N ALA A 69 3.27 18.28 7.19
CA ALA A 69 3.89 17.17 7.90
C ALA A 69 5.18 17.64 8.63
N ARG A 70 6.04 18.40 7.94
CA ARG A 70 7.26 18.96 8.51
C ARG A 70 6.97 19.91 9.67
N GLU A 71 6.04 20.85 9.48
CA GLU A 71 5.59 21.78 10.54
C GLU A 71 4.95 21.07 11.74
N SER A 72 4.38 19.89 11.51
CA SER A 72 3.80 19.04 12.55
C SER A 72 4.83 18.15 13.28
N GLY A 73 6.13 18.22 12.92
CA GLY A 73 7.22 17.51 13.58
C GLY A 73 7.39 16.06 13.15
N PHE A 74 6.99 15.71 11.93
CA PHE A 74 7.36 14.41 11.34
C PHE A 74 8.79 14.44 10.83
N ASP A 75 9.53 13.34 11.04
CA ASP A 75 10.91 13.16 10.57
C ASP A 75 10.98 12.75 9.09
N ALA A 76 9.92 12.10 8.60
CA ALA A 76 9.85 11.58 7.24
C ALA A 76 8.43 11.63 6.67
N VAL A 77 8.37 11.66 5.34
CA VAL A 77 7.14 11.39 4.57
C VAL A 77 7.34 10.18 3.67
N GLU A 78 6.29 9.38 3.50
CA GLU A 78 6.25 8.31 2.51
C GLU A 78 5.21 8.66 1.44
N ILE A 79 5.64 8.91 0.20
CA ILE A 79 4.74 9.20 -0.91
C ILE A 79 4.17 7.90 -1.45
N HIS A 80 2.86 7.78 -1.48
CA HIS A 80 2.20 6.56 -1.94
C HIS A 80 2.03 6.56 -3.46
N ALA A 81 2.95 5.91 -4.18
CA ALA A 81 2.95 5.75 -5.63
C ALA A 81 2.56 4.34 -6.11
N GLY A 82 2.01 3.50 -5.21
CA GLY A 82 1.64 2.12 -5.49
C GLY A 82 0.16 1.80 -5.28
N HIS A 83 -0.17 0.53 -5.32
CA HIS A 83 -1.43 -0.12 -4.92
C HIS A 83 -2.70 0.36 -5.65
N GLY A 84 -2.57 1.05 -6.78
CA GLY A 84 -3.71 1.56 -7.53
C GLY A 84 -4.26 2.90 -7.04
N TYR A 85 -3.52 3.64 -6.21
CA TYR A 85 -3.84 5.02 -5.86
C TYR A 85 -3.41 5.99 -6.97
N LEU A 86 -3.65 7.29 -6.83
CA LEU A 86 -3.61 8.23 -7.95
C LEU A 86 -2.31 8.17 -8.77
N ILE A 87 -1.13 8.22 -8.14
CA ILE A 87 0.15 8.16 -8.87
C ILE A 87 0.27 6.79 -9.58
N SER A 88 -0.04 5.68 -8.90
CA SER A 88 -0.06 4.35 -9.50
C SER A 88 -1.04 4.24 -10.67
N GLN A 89 -2.18 4.95 -10.63
CA GLN A 89 -3.14 4.98 -11.73
C GLN A 89 -2.60 5.68 -12.98
N PHE A 90 -1.72 6.67 -12.81
CA PHE A 90 -1.01 7.30 -13.94
C PHE A 90 0.08 6.38 -14.49
N LEU A 91 0.81 5.68 -13.64
CA LEU A 91 1.90 4.78 -14.04
C LEU A 91 1.38 3.51 -14.75
N SER A 92 0.27 2.93 -14.27
CA SER A 92 -0.27 1.68 -14.80
C SER A 92 -0.95 1.85 -16.16
N PRO A 93 -0.57 1.07 -17.19
CA PRO A 93 -1.25 1.11 -18.49
C PRO A 93 -2.71 0.63 -18.40
N ALA A 94 -3.04 -0.16 -17.38
CA ALA A 94 -4.40 -0.68 -17.18
C ALA A 94 -5.41 0.36 -16.65
N THR A 95 -4.95 1.52 -16.22
CA THR A 95 -5.80 2.59 -15.66
C THR A 95 -5.56 3.93 -16.32
N ASN A 96 -4.40 4.11 -16.98
CA ASN A 96 -4.09 5.30 -17.74
C ASN A 96 -4.37 5.09 -19.23
N HIS A 97 -5.57 5.46 -19.67
CA HIS A 97 -6.00 5.39 -21.07
C HIS A 97 -5.94 6.75 -21.78
N ARG A 98 -5.17 7.70 -21.22
CA ARG A 98 -5.03 9.04 -21.77
C ARG A 98 -4.37 9.04 -23.14
N LYS A 99 -4.74 10.06 -23.95
CA LYS A 99 -4.19 10.29 -25.29
C LYS A 99 -3.35 11.57 -25.36
N ASP A 100 -3.24 12.30 -24.24
CA ASP A 100 -2.40 13.49 -24.10
C ASP A 100 -0.98 13.12 -23.64
N GLN A 101 -0.16 14.14 -23.34
CA GLN A 101 1.22 13.98 -22.91
C GLN A 101 1.43 13.26 -21.57
N PHE A 102 0.37 12.85 -20.86
CA PHE A 102 0.41 12.11 -19.60
C PHE A 102 -0.04 10.65 -19.75
N GLY A 103 -0.19 10.15 -20.98
CA GLY A 103 -0.59 8.78 -21.26
C GLY A 103 0.14 8.15 -22.43
N GLY A 104 -0.12 6.87 -22.69
CA GLY A 104 0.53 6.09 -23.73
C GLY A 104 1.88 5.53 -23.29
N SER A 105 2.99 6.10 -23.73
CA SER A 105 4.33 5.62 -23.37
C SER A 105 4.63 5.71 -21.86
N LEU A 106 5.55 4.88 -21.37
CA LEU A 106 5.98 4.92 -19.96
C LEU A 106 6.50 6.31 -19.58
N GLU A 107 7.28 6.95 -20.44
CA GLU A 107 7.80 8.30 -20.23
C GLU A 107 6.66 9.31 -19.98
N ASN A 108 5.59 9.24 -20.75
CA ASN A 108 4.42 10.09 -20.55
C ASN A 108 3.67 9.76 -19.25
N ARG A 109 3.54 8.47 -18.92
CA ARG A 109 2.87 8.02 -17.71
C ARG A 109 3.62 8.42 -16.42
N MET A 110 4.94 8.59 -16.49
CA MET A 110 5.78 9.07 -15.38
C MET A 110 5.67 10.58 -15.13
N LYS A 111 5.29 11.40 -16.09
CA LYS A 111 5.29 12.88 -15.97
C LYS A 111 4.51 13.41 -14.77
N PHE A 112 3.35 12.81 -14.43
CA PHE A 112 2.62 13.23 -13.23
C PHE A 112 3.39 12.91 -11.94
N MET A 113 4.03 11.75 -11.87
CA MET A 113 4.91 11.39 -10.76
C MET A 113 6.08 12.38 -10.65
N ASP A 114 6.72 12.74 -11.76
CA ASP A 114 7.82 13.71 -11.78
C ASP A 114 7.38 15.07 -11.21
N MET A 115 6.22 15.58 -11.63
CA MET A 115 5.65 16.82 -11.09
C MET A 115 5.39 16.73 -9.58
N VAL A 116 4.88 15.61 -9.09
CA VAL A 116 4.66 15.38 -7.65
C VAL A 116 5.99 15.37 -6.91
N MET A 117 7.00 14.65 -7.43
CA MET A 117 8.31 14.55 -6.78
C MET A 117 9.04 15.90 -6.73
N GLU A 118 8.95 16.71 -7.78
CA GLU A 118 9.50 18.07 -7.78
C GLU A 118 8.91 18.90 -6.62
N GLU A 119 7.59 18.94 -6.46
CA GLU A 119 6.93 19.70 -5.39
C GLU A 119 7.20 19.11 -4.00
N VAL A 120 7.29 17.78 -3.89
CA VAL A 120 7.60 17.07 -2.65
C VAL A 120 9.03 17.37 -2.19
N MET A 121 10.04 17.20 -3.06
CA MET A 121 11.44 17.42 -2.71
C MET A 121 11.70 18.88 -2.36
N LYS A 122 11.10 19.81 -3.11
CA LYS A 122 11.15 21.25 -2.78
C LYS A 122 10.55 21.55 -1.40
N ALA A 123 9.47 20.89 -1.02
CA ALA A 123 8.78 21.12 0.26
C ALA A 123 9.48 20.44 1.45
N ALA A 124 10.10 19.28 1.23
CA ALA A 124 10.85 18.52 2.24
C ALA A 124 12.12 19.25 2.69
N GLY A 125 12.79 19.95 1.76
CA GLY A 125 14.05 20.63 2.06
C GLY A 125 15.17 19.62 2.37
N THR A 126 16.03 19.95 3.32
CA THR A 126 17.20 19.13 3.73
C THR A 126 17.01 18.40 5.05
N ASP A 127 15.93 18.65 5.74
CA ASP A 127 15.69 18.24 7.12
C ASP A 127 14.59 17.16 7.26
N MET A 128 13.94 16.77 6.15
CA MET A 128 12.90 15.72 6.15
C MET A 128 13.24 14.62 5.17
N ALA A 129 13.19 13.37 5.60
CA ALA A 129 13.37 12.24 4.72
C ALA A 129 12.13 12.02 3.82
N VAL A 130 12.36 11.69 2.54
CA VAL A 130 11.33 11.40 1.54
C VAL A 130 11.49 9.96 1.07
N LEU A 131 10.54 9.12 1.46
CA LEU A 131 10.42 7.74 0.96
C LEU A 131 9.34 7.68 -0.11
N VAL A 132 9.46 6.78 -1.06
CA VAL A 132 8.41 6.52 -2.05
C VAL A 132 8.04 5.05 -2.05
N LYS A 133 6.77 4.75 -1.77
CA LYS A 133 6.24 3.39 -1.88
C LYS A 133 5.69 3.17 -3.27
N MET A 134 6.24 2.18 -3.98
CA MET A 134 5.87 1.88 -5.35
C MET A 134 5.51 0.40 -5.55
N ASN A 135 4.87 0.10 -6.67
CA ASN A 135 4.65 -1.27 -7.11
C ASN A 135 5.85 -1.77 -7.92
N MET A 136 6.36 -2.95 -7.59
CA MET A 136 7.26 -3.71 -8.47
C MET A 136 6.47 -4.38 -9.62
N ARG A 137 5.22 -4.78 -9.34
CA ARG A 137 4.24 -5.26 -10.32
C ARG A 137 2.83 -4.88 -9.85
N ASP A 138 1.92 -4.65 -10.77
CA ASP A 138 0.50 -4.45 -10.43
C ASP A 138 -0.21 -5.76 -10.04
N GLY A 139 0.35 -6.91 -10.42
CA GLY A 139 -0.12 -8.23 -10.01
C GLY A 139 -1.35 -8.74 -10.75
N PHE A 140 -1.67 -8.18 -11.93
CA PHE A 140 -2.74 -8.63 -12.80
C PHE A 140 -2.41 -8.34 -14.28
N ARG A 141 -3.05 -9.07 -15.19
CA ARG A 141 -2.79 -8.96 -16.63
C ARG A 141 -3.08 -7.54 -17.16
N GLY A 142 -2.13 -6.98 -17.88
CA GLY A 142 -2.22 -5.65 -18.48
C GLY A 142 -1.88 -4.51 -17.53
N GLY A 143 -1.49 -4.79 -16.27
CA GLY A 143 -0.90 -3.83 -15.36
C GLY A 143 0.58 -3.58 -15.66
N MET A 144 1.21 -2.73 -14.86
CA MET A 144 2.65 -2.46 -14.92
C MET A 144 3.43 -3.69 -14.46
N GLU A 145 4.44 -4.07 -15.23
CA GLU A 145 5.33 -5.20 -14.97
C GLU A 145 6.74 -4.72 -14.60
N LEU A 146 7.59 -5.68 -14.27
CA LEU A 146 8.90 -5.45 -13.66
C LEU A 146 9.82 -4.53 -14.48
N GLU A 147 9.84 -4.70 -15.79
CA GLU A 147 10.71 -3.94 -16.70
C GLU A 147 10.36 -2.45 -16.71
N GLU A 148 9.07 -2.11 -16.68
CA GLU A 148 8.62 -0.73 -16.59
C GLU A 148 8.83 -0.17 -15.17
N SER A 149 8.55 -0.95 -14.13
CA SER A 149 8.69 -0.50 -12.75
C SER A 149 10.14 -0.27 -12.33
N LEU A 150 11.10 -0.99 -12.91
CA LEU A 150 12.53 -0.70 -12.74
C LEU A 150 12.91 0.68 -13.31
N GLN A 151 12.37 1.05 -14.48
CA GLN A 151 12.57 2.40 -15.04
C GLN A 151 11.92 3.48 -14.18
N VAL A 152 10.73 3.21 -13.62
CA VAL A 152 10.09 4.11 -12.64
C VAL A 152 10.96 4.29 -11.40
N ALA A 153 11.53 3.21 -10.87
CA ALA A 153 12.43 3.26 -9.72
C ALA A 153 13.70 4.07 -9.98
N GLN A 154 14.33 3.89 -11.14
CA GLN A 154 15.48 4.68 -11.58
C GLN A 154 15.13 6.16 -11.71
N ARG A 155 13.94 6.49 -12.24
CA ARG A 155 13.45 7.87 -12.31
C ARG A 155 13.24 8.48 -10.92
N LEU A 156 12.71 7.72 -9.96
CA LEU A 156 12.56 8.14 -8.57
C LEU A 156 13.92 8.37 -7.89
N GLN A 157 14.91 7.52 -8.12
CA GLN A 157 16.28 7.75 -7.67
C GLN A 157 16.84 9.08 -8.25
N GLN A 158 16.67 9.33 -9.54
CA GLN A 158 17.09 10.56 -10.20
C GLN A 158 16.36 11.81 -9.68
N SER A 159 15.12 11.68 -9.25
CA SER A 159 14.33 12.78 -8.65
C SER A 159 14.77 13.14 -7.23
N GLY A 160 15.75 12.43 -6.65
CA GLY A 160 16.28 12.68 -5.32
C GLY A 160 15.50 12.04 -4.18
N ALA A 161 14.61 11.07 -4.44
CA ALA A 161 13.99 10.29 -3.37
C ALA A 161 15.08 9.65 -2.47
N HIS A 162 14.89 9.70 -1.15
CA HIS A 162 15.90 9.22 -0.20
C HIS A 162 15.86 7.71 0.00
N ALA A 163 14.69 7.07 -0.19
CA ALA A 163 14.55 5.62 -0.17
C ALA A 163 13.31 5.17 -0.97
N LEU A 164 13.34 3.93 -1.49
CA LEU A 164 12.16 3.30 -2.09
C LEU A 164 11.64 2.15 -1.22
N VAL A 165 10.33 2.12 -1.02
CA VAL A 165 9.60 1.03 -0.37
C VAL A 165 9.02 0.14 -1.45
N LEU A 166 9.60 -1.05 -1.61
CA LEU A 166 9.29 -1.98 -2.69
C LEU A 166 8.09 -2.86 -2.35
N SER A 167 6.93 -2.51 -2.90
CA SER A 167 5.68 -3.24 -2.72
C SER A 167 5.14 -3.74 -4.05
N GLY A 168 3.90 -4.21 -4.07
CA GLY A 168 3.27 -4.64 -5.32
C GLY A 168 1.78 -4.91 -5.15
N GLY A 169 1.09 -4.97 -6.29
CA GLY A 169 -0.33 -5.23 -6.35
C GLY A 169 -1.20 -3.98 -6.50
N PHE A 170 -2.47 -4.22 -6.74
CA PHE A 170 -3.46 -3.18 -7.04
C PHE A 170 -4.74 -3.48 -6.26
N VAL A 171 -5.08 -2.68 -5.26
CA VAL A 171 -6.13 -3.01 -4.28
C VAL A 171 -7.49 -3.29 -4.94
N SER A 172 -7.84 -2.57 -6.00
CA SER A 172 -9.13 -2.77 -6.70
C SER A 172 -9.17 -3.93 -7.68
N LYS A 173 -8.00 -4.45 -8.11
CA LYS A 173 -7.91 -5.51 -9.16
C LYS A 173 -7.22 -6.78 -8.67
N ALA A 174 -6.22 -6.65 -7.80
CA ALA A 174 -5.42 -7.76 -7.28
C ALA A 174 -5.12 -7.60 -5.77
N PRO A 175 -6.14 -7.46 -4.88
CA PRO A 175 -5.92 -7.19 -3.46
C PRO A 175 -5.10 -8.30 -2.79
N MET A 176 -5.30 -9.56 -3.16
CA MET A 176 -4.59 -10.67 -2.55
C MET A 176 -3.15 -10.83 -3.06
N TYR A 177 -2.77 -10.15 -4.14
CA TYR A 177 -1.37 -10.03 -4.53
C TYR A 177 -0.56 -9.22 -3.50
N VAL A 178 -1.16 -8.14 -2.97
CA VAL A 178 -0.57 -7.33 -1.89
C VAL A 178 -0.56 -8.07 -0.56
N MET A 179 -1.69 -8.67 -0.20
CA MET A 179 -1.96 -9.13 1.17
C MET A 179 -1.64 -10.60 1.38
N ARG A 180 -1.67 -11.40 0.33
CA ARG A 180 -1.58 -12.87 0.38
C ARG A 180 -2.63 -13.52 1.30
N GLY A 181 -2.79 -14.83 1.17
CA GLY A 181 -3.82 -15.57 1.91
C GLY A 181 -5.18 -15.54 1.24
N GLU A 182 -6.23 -15.74 2.01
CA GLU A 182 -7.63 -15.70 1.59
C GLU A 182 -8.31 -14.45 2.19
N MET A 183 -9.21 -13.79 1.43
CA MET A 183 -10.06 -12.74 1.99
C MET A 183 -11.23 -13.36 2.76
N PRO A 184 -11.40 -13.05 4.05
CA PRO A 184 -12.53 -13.55 4.83
C PRO A 184 -13.81 -12.78 4.47
N ILE A 185 -14.53 -13.27 3.46
CA ILE A 185 -15.70 -12.60 2.86
C ILE A 185 -16.84 -12.41 3.87
N ARG A 186 -17.05 -13.35 4.79
CA ARG A 186 -18.09 -13.21 5.81
C ARG A 186 -17.75 -12.10 6.80
N THR A 187 -16.49 -11.99 7.20
CA THR A 187 -15.98 -10.90 8.03
C THR A 187 -16.15 -9.57 7.32
N MET A 188 -15.66 -9.44 6.08
CA MET A 188 -15.75 -8.22 5.29
C MET A 188 -17.18 -7.73 5.13
N THR A 189 -18.13 -8.66 4.90
CA THR A 189 -19.53 -8.34 4.68
C THR A 189 -20.36 -8.25 5.97
N HIS A 190 -19.84 -8.69 7.13
CA HIS A 190 -20.60 -8.71 8.37
C HIS A 190 -21.10 -7.33 8.78
N TYR A 191 -20.21 -6.36 8.72
CA TYR A 191 -20.45 -4.98 9.13
C TYR A 191 -21.02 -4.08 8.02
N MET A 192 -21.23 -4.60 6.80
CA MET A 192 -21.88 -3.87 5.72
C MET A 192 -23.34 -3.59 6.05
N THR A 193 -23.77 -2.35 5.93
CA THR A 193 -25.14 -1.91 6.15
C THR A 193 -26.03 -2.12 4.90
N CYS A 194 -25.44 -2.00 3.70
CA CYS A 194 -26.15 -2.19 2.44
C CYS A 194 -26.41 -3.68 2.17
N TRP A 195 -27.63 -4.15 2.37
CA TRP A 195 -28.00 -5.58 2.32
C TRP A 195 -27.76 -6.24 0.96
N TRP A 196 -28.14 -5.57 -0.15
CA TRP A 196 -27.99 -6.15 -1.49
C TRP A 196 -26.50 -6.28 -1.88
N LEU A 197 -25.67 -5.31 -1.52
CA LEU A 197 -24.22 -5.40 -1.72
C LEU A 197 -23.60 -6.51 -0.87
N LYS A 198 -24.04 -6.62 0.39
CA LYS A 198 -23.62 -7.67 1.31
C LYS A 198 -23.87 -9.08 0.75
N TYR A 199 -25.06 -9.35 0.27
CA TYR A 199 -25.39 -10.66 -0.30
C TYR A 199 -24.73 -10.87 -1.67
N GLY A 200 -24.64 -9.85 -2.51
CA GLY A 200 -23.91 -9.91 -3.78
C GLY A 200 -22.44 -10.29 -3.58
N VAL A 201 -21.75 -9.61 -2.66
CA VAL A 201 -20.35 -9.92 -2.33
C VAL A 201 -20.21 -11.33 -1.72
N ARG A 202 -21.14 -11.80 -0.91
CA ARG A 202 -21.12 -13.18 -0.38
C ARG A 202 -21.25 -14.23 -1.47
N LEU A 203 -22.02 -13.97 -2.51
CA LEU A 203 -22.24 -14.91 -3.61
C LEU A 203 -21.01 -15.00 -4.53
N VAL A 204 -20.46 -13.88 -4.95
CA VAL A 204 -19.41 -13.84 -5.97
C VAL A 204 -18.01 -13.49 -5.44
N GLY A 205 -17.88 -13.05 -4.19
CA GLY A 205 -16.66 -12.48 -3.64
C GLY A 205 -15.45 -13.40 -3.68
N LYS A 206 -15.63 -14.70 -3.44
CA LYS A 206 -14.53 -15.68 -3.54
C LYS A 206 -13.99 -15.83 -4.97
N TRP A 207 -14.85 -15.69 -5.95
CA TRP A 207 -14.44 -15.71 -7.36
C TRP A 207 -13.81 -14.40 -7.78
N MET A 208 -14.33 -13.27 -7.32
CA MET A 208 -13.79 -11.94 -7.62
C MET A 208 -12.47 -11.64 -6.89
N ILE A 209 -12.26 -12.25 -5.71
CA ILE A 209 -11.07 -12.04 -4.87
C ILE A 209 -10.39 -13.40 -4.65
N PRO A 210 -9.71 -13.94 -5.67
CA PRO A 210 -9.06 -15.24 -5.57
C PRO A 210 -7.95 -15.20 -4.52
N ALA A 211 -7.84 -16.28 -3.73
CA ALA A 211 -6.76 -16.42 -2.76
C ALA A 211 -5.40 -16.55 -3.44
N VAL A 212 -4.39 -15.96 -2.83
CA VAL A 212 -2.98 -16.10 -3.23
C VAL A 212 -2.20 -16.67 -2.04
N PRO A 213 -1.54 -17.83 -2.15
CA PRO A 213 -0.84 -18.44 -1.03
C PRO A 213 0.13 -17.48 -0.35
N PHE A 214 0.14 -17.52 0.99
CA PHE A 214 1.14 -16.80 1.77
C PHE A 214 2.43 -17.62 1.83
N ARG A 215 3.55 -16.95 1.65
CA ARG A 215 4.89 -17.40 2.07
C ARG A 215 5.62 -16.20 2.66
N GLU A 216 6.49 -16.44 3.59
CA GLU A 216 7.27 -15.35 4.17
C GLU A 216 8.19 -14.73 3.11
N ALA A 217 8.40 -13.42 3.18
CA ALA A 217 9.19 -12.64 2.22
C ALA A 217 8.76 -12.81 0.74
N TYR A 218 7.46 -12.86 0.45
CA TYR A 218 6.91 -13.20 -0.87
C TYR A 218 7.26 -12.22 -2.02
N PHE A 219 7.86 -11.08 -1.74
CA PHE A 219 8.34 -10.12 -2.74
C PHE A 219 9.86 -10.14 -2.92
N LEU A 220 10.61 -10.99 -2.17
CA LEU A 220 12.06 -10.91 -2.13
C LEU A 220 12.71 -11.13 -3.49
N GLU A 221 12.23 -12.12 -4.26
CA GLU A 221 12.77 -12.43 -5.59
C GLU A 221 12.71 -11.23 -6.56
N ASP A 222 11.57 -10.52 -6.59
CA ASP A 222 11.45 -9.31 -7.41
C ASP A 222 12.25 -8.15 -6.81
N ALA A 223 12.21 -7.97 -5.47
CA ALA A 223 12.92 -6.90 -4.79
C ALA A 223 14.45 -6.95 -4.98
N LEU A 224 15.04 -8.15 -5.06
CA LEU A 224 16.46 -8.34 -5.36
C LEU A 224 16.87 -7.82 -6.74
N LYS A 225 15.95 -7.78 -7.71
CA LYS A 225 16.21 -7.19 -9.03
C LYS A 225 16.34 -5.66 -8.93
N PHE A 226 15.54 -5.03 -8.05
CA PHE A 226 15.67 -3.61 -7.74
C PHE A 226 16.97 -3.32 -7.00
N ARG A 227 17.35 -4.17 -6.02
CA ARG A 227 18.64 -4.00 -5.31
C ARG A 227 19.83 -4.01 -6.25
N LYS A 228 19.81 -4.83 -7.29
CA LYS A 228 20.87 -4.90 -8.30
C LYS A 228 20.89 -3.70 -9.25
N ALA A 229 19.77 -3.01 -9.42
CA ALA A 229 19.61 -1.95 -10.41
C ALA A 229 19.69 -0.53 -9.83
N LEU A 230 19.74 -0.38 -8.51
CA LEU A 230 19.65 0.91 -7.82
C LEU A 230 20.75 1.01 -6.76
N ASP A 231 21.31 2.21 -6.61
CA ASP A 231 22.35 2.51 -5.61
C ASP A 231 21.78 3.21 -4.35
N MET A 232 20.49 3.51 -4.34
CA MET A 232 19.81 4.19 -3.24
C MET A 232 19.33 3.21 -2.16
N PRO A 233 19.03 3.69 -0.94
CA PRO A 233 18.41 2.88 0.11
C PRO A 233 17.08 2.26 -0.30
N LEU A 234 16.90 0.97 -0.01
CA LEU A 234 15.69 0.22 -0.29
C LEU A 234 15.08 -0.34 0.99
N VAL A 235 13.77 -0.17 1.12
CA VAL A 235 12.97 -0.69 2.21
C VAL A 235 12.19 -1.90 1.71
N TYR A 236 12.41 -3.07 2.30
CA TYR A 236 11.66 -4.25 1.95
C TYR A 236 10.30 -4.28 2.69
N VAL A 237 9.22 -4.58 1.96
CA VAL A 237 7.91 -4.90 2.55
C VAL A 237 7.31 -6.13 1.88
N GLY A 238 6.85 -7.12 2.66
CA GLY A 238 6.23 -8.31 2.08
C GLY A 238 6.27 -9.54 2.99
N GLY A 239 5.38 -9.63 3.97
CA GLY A 239 5.10 -10.85 4.73
C GLY A 239 6.16 -11.27 5.73
N LEU A 240 6.91 -10.35 6.32
CA LEU A 240 7.88 -10.65 7.37
C LEU A 240 7.19 -10.93 8.71
N VAL A 241 7.49 -12.06 9.30
CA VAL A 241 6.95 -12.51 10.60
C VAL A 241 7.98 -13.22 11.48
N SER A 242 9.23 -13.43 11.02
CA SER A 242 10.31 -14.02 11.82
C SER A 242 11.56 -13.16 11.77
N ARG A 243 12.34 -13.16 12.86
CA ARG A 243 13.65 -12.53 12.93
C ARG A 243 14.60 -13.09 11.88
N GLU A 244 14.67 -14.43 11.76
CA GLU A 244 15.51 -15.11 10.77
C GLU A 244 15.31 -14.56 9.35
N LYS A 245 14.03 -14.40 8.90
CA LYS A 245 13.75 -13.88 7.56
C LYS A 245 13.99 -12.37 7.44
N ILE A 246 13.85 -11.61 8.51
CA ILE A 246 14.25 -10.21 8.56
C ILE A 246 15.74 -10.06 8.40
N ASP A 247 16.53 -10.85 9.16
CA ASP A 247 17.99 -10.82 9.09
C ASP A 247 18.49 -11.25 7.69
N GLU A 248 17.88 -12.27 7.07
CA GLU A 248 18.16 -12.66 5.68
C GLU A 248 17.94 -11.48 4.71
N VAL A 249 16.79 -10.82 4.78
CA VAL A 249 16.48 -9.66 3.91
C VAL A 249 17.48 -8.52 4.11
N LEU A 250 17.85 -8.20 5.34
CA LEU A 250 18.85 -7.17 5.61
C LEU A 250 20.23 -7.56 5.07
N ASN A 251 20.62 -8.83 5.21
CA ASN A 251 21.88 -9.34 4.66
C ASN A 251 21.89 -9.36 3.11
N ASP A 252 20.73 -9.43 2.46
CA ASP A 252 20.57 -9.31 1.02
C ASP A 252 20.73 -7.86 0.50
N GLY A 253 21.03 -6.90 1.41
CA GLY A 253 21.36 -5.51 1.08
C GLY A 253 20.19 -4.52 1.13
N PHE A 254 19.12 -4.86 1.83
CA PHE A 254 18.06 -3.90 2.16
C PHE A 254 18.40 -3.16 3.45
N GLU A 255 18.27 -1.85 3.46
CA GLU A 255 18.64 -1.03 4.62
C GLU A 255 17.65 -1.13 5.77
N THR A 256 16.38 -1.33 5.46
CA THR A 256 15.32 -1.48 6.47
C THR A 256 14.19 -2.37 5.96
N VAL A 257 13.25 -2.71 6.86
CA VAL A 257 12.05 -3.46 6.54
C VAL A 257 10.80 -2.76 7.04
N GLN A 258 9.68 -2.92 6.33
CA GLN A 258 8.36 -2.50 6.80
C GLN A 258 7.51 -3.71 7.16
N MET A 259 6.90 -3.67 8.36
CA MET A 259 5.97 -4.68 8.84
C MET A 259 4.61 -4.05 9.14
N GLY A 260 3.53 -4.64 8.63
CA GLY A 260 2.16 -4.20 8.92
C GLY A 260 1.46 -5.15 9.90
N ARG A 261 0.94 -6.29 9.39
CA ARG A 261 0.12 -7.22 10.18
C ARG A 261 0.85 -7.86 11.36
N ALA A 262 2.17 -8.07 11.25
CA ALA A 262 2.98 -8.57 12.37
C ALA A 262 2.89 -7.61 13.57
N LEU A 263 3.11 -6.31 13.36
CA LEU A 263 3.04 -5.30 14.42
C LEU A 263 1.61 -5.02 14.90
N LEU A 264 0.61 -5.19 14.04
CA LEU A 264 -0.79 -5.13 14.45
C LEU A 264 -1.17 -6.30 15.38
N ASN A 265 -0.61 -7.47 15.12
CA ASN A 265 -0.77 -8.65 15.97
C ASN A 265 0.03 -8.51 17.27
N GLU A 266 1.29 -8.12 17.17
CA GLU A 266 2.24 -8.02 18.28
C GLU A 266 3.04 -6.71 18.21
N PRO A 267 2.57 -5.59 18.82
CA PRO A 267 3.28 -4.32 18.82
C PRO A 267 4.67 -4.37 19.42
N GLY A 268 4.90 -5.26 20.39
CA GLY A 268 6.21 -5.48 21.04
C GLY A 268 7.16 -6.38 20.26
N PHE A 269 6.82 -6.84 19.05
CA PHE A 269 7.59 -7.83 18.30
C PHE A 269 9.04 -7.38 18.04
N VAL A 270 9.27 -6.10 17.73
CA VAL A 270 10.62 -5.58 17.50
C VAL A 270 11.48 -5.67 18.78
N ASN A 271 10.90 -5.34 19.95
CA ASN A 271 11.61 -5.47 21.23
C ASN A 271 11.93 -6.94 21.55
N ARG A 272 10.96 -7.83 21.34
CA ARG A 272 11.16 -9.26 21.54
C ARG A 272 12.25 -9.85 20.61
N MET A 273 12.34 -9.40 19.37
CA MET A 273 13.43 -9.80 18.47
C MET A 273 14.83 -9.41 18.97
N ARG A 274 14.96 -8.37 19.82
CA ARG A 274 16.26 -8.01 20.41
C ARG A 274 16.73 -9.06 21.43
N GLU A 275 15.79 -9.72 22.09
CA GLU A 275 16.04 -10.66 23.20
C GLU A 275 16.05 -12.13 22.70
N GLU A 276 15.25 -12.46 21.69
CA GLU A 276 15.04 -13.81 21.19
C GLU A 276 15.53 -13.96 19.74
N GLU A 277 16.58 -14.76 19.56
CA GLU A 277 17.16 -15.03 18.23
C GLU A 277 16.16 -15.70 17.26
N LYS A 278 15.30 -16.58 17.78
CA LYS A 278 14.27 -17.30 17.00
C LYS A 278 12.87 -16.67 17.12
N ALA A 279 12.81 -15.37 17.40
CA ALA A 279 11.53 -14.68 17.54
C ALA A 279 10.68 -14.80 16.26
N ARG A 280 9.43 -15.22 16.43
CA ARG A 280 8.45 -15.31 15.36
C ARG A 280 7.10 -14.76 15.83
N CYS A 281 6.53 -13.84 15.06
CA CYS A 281 5.21 -13.27 15.33
C CYS A 281 4.10 -14.31 15.13
N ASN A 282 3.08 -14.29 15.97
CA ASN A 282 1.99 -15.27 15.96
C ASN A 282 0.85 -14.93 14.96
N CYS A 283 1.09 -14.03 14.02
CA CYS A 283 0.12 -13.69 12.98
C CYS A 283 -0.12 -14.87 12.03
N LYS A 284 -1.34 -15.40 12.00
CA LYS A 284 -1.76 -16.53 11.15
C LYS A 284 -2.29 -16.13 9.77
N HIS A 285 -2.16 -14.87 9.37
CA HIS A 285 -2.55 -14.32 8.06
C HIS A 285 -4.02 -14.59 7.67
N SER A 286 -4.93 -14.68 8.66
CA SER A 286 -6.36 -14.82 8.42
C SER A 286 -7.01 -13.63 7.70
N ASN A 287 -6.28 -12.52 7.55
CA ASN A 287 -6.73 -11.26 6.94
C ASN A 287 -7.98 -10.65 7.60
N TYR A 288 -8.32 -11.09 8.82
CA TYR A 288 -9.43 -10.51 9.59
C TYR A 288 -9.29 -9.00 9.75
N CYS A 289 -8.11 -8.51 10.13
CA CYS A 289 -7.84 -7.07 10.31
C CYS A 289 -8.09 -6.28 9.03
N ILE A 290 -7.72 -6.83 7.87
CA ILE A 290 -7.93 -6.20 6.56
C ILE A 290 -9.40 -6.18 6.18
N ALA A 291 -10.11 -7.31 6.36
CA ALA A 291 -11.53 -7.39 6.04
C ALA A 291 -12.38 -6.48 6.94
N ARG A 292 -11.99 -6.35 8.20
CA ARG A 292 -12.68 -5.50 9.19
C ARG A 292 -12.56 -4.02 8.85
N MET A 293 -11.41 -3.54 8.38
CA MET A 293 -11.16 -2.12 8.12
C MET A 293 -12.06 -1.48 7.05
N TYR A 294 -12.74 -2.28 6.23
CA TYR A 294 -13.66 -1.74 5.23
C TYR A 294 -14.93 -1.12 5.81
N THR A 295 -15.26 -1.39 7.07
CA THR A 295 -16.52 -0.95 7.69
C THR A 295 -16.37 -0.42 9.09
N ILE A 296 -15.33 -0.81 9.82
CA ILE A 296 -15.02 -0.38 11.19
C ILE A 296 -13.50 -0.24 11.35
N ASP A 297 -13.04 0.04 12.56
CA ASP A 297 -11.61 0.19 12.89
C ASP A 297 -10.79 -1.09 12.60
N MET A 298 -9.53 -0.93 12.22
CA MET A 298 -8.61 -2.05 12.02
C MET A 298 -8.18 -2.63 13.37
N ALA A 299 -8.36 -3.95 13.55
CA ALA A 299 -7.92 -4.65 14.74
C ALA A 299 -7.53 -6.11 14.45
N CYS A 300 -6.59 -6.65 15.22
CA CYS A 300 -6.27 -8.07 15.18
C CYS A 300 -7.26 -8.86 16.02
N HIS A 301 -7.86 -9.95 15.48
CA HIS A 301 -8.83 -10.76 16.21
C HIS A 301 -8.25 -11.41 17.49
N GLN A 302 -6.95 -11.74 17.50
CA GLN A 302 -6.27 -12.31 18.66
C GLN A 302 -6.08 -11.30 19.82
N ARG A 303 -6.32 -10.02 19.56
CA ARG A 303 -6.19 -8.93 20.55
C ARG A 303 -7.51 -8.28 20.93
N LEU A 304 -8.60 -8.67 20.29
CA LEU A 304 -9.93 -8.18 20.66
C LEU A 304 -10.34 -8.74 22.02
N LYS A 305 -10.87 -7.85 22.86
CA LYS A 305 -11.49 -8.25 24.14
C LYS A 305 -12.90 -8.79 23.94
N GLU A 306 -13.52 -8.49 22.81
CA GLU A 306 -14.89 -8.89 22.49
C GLU A 306 -14.89 -10.28 21.85
N GLU A 307 -15.93 -11.06 22.14
CA GLU A 307 -16.16 -12.32 21.45
C GLU A 307 -16.54 -12.09 19.98
N LEU A 308 -15.87 -12.80 19.10
CA LEU A 308 -16.22 -12.77 17.69
C LEU A 308 -17.57 -13.47 17.45
N PRO A 309 -18.44 -12.94 16.57
CA PRO A 309 -19.64 -13.63 16.14
C PRO A 309 -19.30 -15.04 15.65
N PRO A 310 -20.12 -16.07 15.95
CA PRO A 310 -19.81 -17.47 15.62
C PRO A 310 -19.51 -17.72 14.14
N CYS A 311 -20.16 -16.99 13.24
CA CYS A 311 -19.94 -17.12 11.80
C CYS A 311 -18.57 -16.55 11.35
N ILE A 312 -18.07 -15.53 12.01
CA ILE A 312 -16.72 -14.95 11.78
C ILE A 312 -15.68 -15.88 12.37
N ARG A 313 -15.87 -16.34 13.62
CA ARG A 313 -14.94 -17.27 14.28
C ARG A 313 -14.70 -18.51 13.42
N LYS A 314 -15.75 -19.17 12.96
CA LYS A 314 -15.65 -20.34 12.06
C LYS A 314 -14.92 -20.04 10.74
N GLU A 315 -15.11 -18.85 10.17
CA GLU A 315 -14.41 -18.47 8.95
C GLU A 315 -12.90 -18.31 9.20
N ILE A 316 -12.51 -17.65 10.29
CA ILE A 316 -11.11 -17.45 10.67
C ILE A 316 -10.43 -18.78 10.94
N GLU A 317 -11.03 -19.65 11.78
CA GLU A 317 -10.52 -20.99 12.11
C GLU A 317 -10.27 -21.82 10.84
N ARG A 318 -11.21 -21.78 9.88
CA ARG A 318 -11.07 -22.45 8.58
C ARG A 318 -9.90 -21.90 7.75
N ILE A 319 -9.68 -20.58 7.77
CA ILE A 319 -8.58 -19.96 7.01
C ILE A 319 -7.24 -20.32 7.67
N GLU A 320 -7.15 -20.21 8.99
CA GLU A 320 -5.93 -20.48 9.75
C GLU A 320 -5.53 -21.97 9.76
N SER A 321 -6.48 -22.87 9.58
CA SER A 321 -6.20 -24.32 9.45
C SER A 321 -5.56 -24.72 8.11
N LYS A 322 -5.52 -23.81 7.12
CA LYS A 322 -4.94 -24.06 5.81
C LYS A 322 -3.50 -23.53 5.64
N GLY A 323 -3.04 -22.70 6.55
CA GLY A 323 -1.72 -22.09 6.56
C GLY A 323 -0.85 -22.66 7.64
#